data_ccbca49b49855db3ffe7519f02e38c33
#
_entry.id   ccbca49b49855db3ffe7519f02e38c33
#
_cell.length_a   1.000
_cell.length_b   1.000
_cell.length_c   1.000
_cell.angle_alpha   90.00
_cell.angle_beta   90.00
_cell.angle_gamma   90.00
#
_symmetry.space_group_name_H-M   'P 1'
#
loop_
_entity.id
_entity.type
_entity.pdbx_description
1 polymer ?
#
loop_
_entity_poly.entity_id
_entity_poly.type
_entity_poly.pdbx_seq_one_letter_code
_entity_poly.pdbx_strand_id
1 'polypeptide(L)'
;MKIPRPNSGDLLAGISVALLALPQGLAYAELAGMPAKYGLYAAALPSLLAALFASSPYLQTGPVALTALLTFGALQGLAEPQSMEFIELAALLALMVGVIRLALGLFKFGKITNILTDAVVIGFTSGAAIVIIFSQLPKSLGVRDATGGVISAGWDSLFSPSQWEIGAILFSIFTIVIIFGGRALHRLFPGVLIAVVSGILISQLGDYSGQTVGELPRGFIQLKFQYEWGAIVDLIFPAIIIAIVGFAEPASIARTFAREENMKWNANKEFISQGIANLASAASNAFPVGGSFGRSALNKVAGATTPWAGAFTGAFVLAALPFIFLLENLPSAILGATVIGAVIKLVKIAGVWEIFHESTSQGLVAIGTFMATIVTSPRIERGIVIGLVFAFIAWAQRKINSKNFQ
;
A
#
# COMPACT_ATOMS: atom_id res chain seq x y z
N MET A 1 -29.76 0.85 -4.64
CA MET A 1 -28.85 1.90 -5.12
C MET A 1 -28.50 1.57 -6.56
N LYS A 2 -28.83 2.41 -7.54
CA LYS A 2 -28.51 2.09 -8.96
C LYS A 2 -27.02 2.36 -9.15
N ILE A 3 -26.23 1.31 -9.43
CA ILE A 3 -24.84 1.46 -9.88
C ILE A 3 -24.93 2.08 -11.28
N PRO A 4 -24.20 3.19 -11.55
CA PRO A 4 -24.21 3.79 -12.89
C PRO A 4 -23.72 2.77 -13.92
N ARG A 5 -24.17 2.91 -15.18
CA ARG A 5 -23.70 2.02 -16.25
C ARG A 5 -22.22 2.29 -16.55
N PRO A 6 -21.43 1.24 -16.83
CA PRO A 6 -20.04 1.43 -17.24
C PRO A 6 -19.97 2.13 -18.61
N ASN A 7 -18.87 2.83 -18.86
CA ASN A 7 -18.57 3.45 -20.15
C ASN A 7 -17.18 3.06 -20.67
N SER A 8 -16.84 3.51 -21.87
CA SER A 8 -15.54 3.21 -22.48
C SER A 8 -14.35 3.82 -21.70
N GLY A 9 -14.54 4.98 -21.05
CA GLY A 9 -13.53 5.57 -20.20
C GLY A 9 -13.23 4.72 -18.96
N ASP A 10 -14.24 4.10 -18.35
CA ASP A 10 -14.05 3.18 -17.23
C ASP A 10 -13.26 1.94 -17.66
N LEU A 11 -13.50 1.41 -18.86
CA LEU A 11 -12.79 0.26 -19.41
C LEU A 11 -11.31 0.59 -19.65
N LEU A 12 -11.04 1.71 -20.33
CA LEU A 12 -9.67 2.16 -20.60
C LEU A 12 -8.89 2.47 -19.31
N ALA A 13 -9.54 3.11 -18.36
CA ALA A 13 -8.97 3.39 -17.06
C ALA A 13 -8.67 2.09 -16.29
N GLY A 14 -9.60 1.12 -16.32
CA GLY A 14 -9.42 -0.19 -15.71
C GLY A 14 -8.22 -0.95 -16.26
N ILE A 15 -8.05 -0.98 -17.59
CA ILE A 15 -6.87 -1.58 -18.24
C ILE A 15 -5.59 -0.85 -17.81
N SER A 16 -5.58 0.48 -17.89
CA SER A 16 -4.41 1.29 -17.54
C SER A 16 -3.95 1.05 -16.10
N VAL A 17 -4.90 0.97 -15.17
CA VAL A 17 -4.61 0.69 -13.76
C VAL A 17 -4.19 -0.76 -13.56
N ALA A 18 -4.79 -1.73 -14.26
CA ALA A 18 -4.40 -3.14 -14.16
C ALA A 18 -2.93 -3.36 -14.55
N LEU A 19 -2.50 -2.75 -15.66
CA LEU A 19 -1.10 -2.81 -16.11
C LEU A 19 -0.10 -2.25 -15.08
N LEU A 20 -0.51 -1.24 -14.32
CA LEU A 20 0.29 -0.72 -13.20
C LEU A 20 0.19 -1.61 -11.96
N ALA A 21 -0.99 -2.19 -11.70
CA ALA A 21 -1.25 -2.99 -10.51
C ALA A 21 -0.51 -4.34 -10.52
N LEU A 22 -0.24 -4.92 -11.68
CA LEU A 22 0.48 -6.20 -11.80
C LEU A 22 1.87 -6.15 -11.15
N PRO A 23 2.82 -5.32 -11.60
CA PRO A 23 4.14 -5.28 -10.98
C PRO A 23 4.12 -4.70 -9.56
N GLN A 24 3.25 -3.73 -9.28
CA GLN A 24 3.11 -3.21 -7.93
C GLN A 24 2.55 -4.26 -6.96
N GLY A 25 1.63 -5.10 -7.41
CA GLY A 25 1.10 -6.20 -6.60
C GLY A 25 2.20 -7.16 -6.17
N LEU A 26 3.04 -7.62 -7.12
CA LEU A 26 4.20 -8.48 -6.82
C LEU A 26 5.10 -7.84 -5.75
N ALA A 27 5.48 -6.58 -5.96
CA ALA A 27 6.35 -5.86 -5.04
C ALA A 27 5.75 -5.68 -3.63
N TYR A 28 4.44 -5.42 -3.54
CA TYR A 28 3.77 -5.24 -2.24
C TYR A 28 3.53 -6.56 -1.51
N ALA A 29 3.40 -7.70 -2.21
CA ALA A 29 3.38 -9.00 -1.56
C ALA A 29 4.73 -9.30 -0.89
N GLU A 30 5.83 -9.07 -1.59
CA GLU A 30 7.16 -9.24 -1.02
C GLU A 30 7.41 -8.29 0.17
N LEU A 31 6.95 -7.03 0.07
CA LEU A 31 6.99 -6.07 1.19
C LEU A 31 6.16 -6.55 2.39
N ALA A 32 5.06 -7.27 2.14
CA ALA A 32 4.24 -7.88 3.18
C ALA A 32 4.84 -9.17 3.76
N GLY A 33 6.00 -9.63 3.26
CA GLY A 33 6.62 -10.89 3.66
C GLY A 33 5.98 -12.12 3.01
N MET A 34 5.21 -11.94 1.94
CA MET A 34 4.49 -13.01 1.24
C MET A 34 5.11 -13.31 -0.13
N PRO A 35 4.95 -14.53 -0.65
CA PRO A 35 5.30 -14.82 -2.03
C PRO A 35 4.59 -13.88 -3.01
N ALA A 36 5.31 -13.42 -4.05
CA ALA A 36 4.89 -12.36 -4.97
C ALA A 36 3.48 -12.56 -5.57
N LYS A 37 3.10 -13.81 -5.89
CA LYS A 37 1.78 -14.15 -6.46
C LYS A 37 0.58 -13.63 -5.65
N TYR A 38 0.70 -13.58 -4.31
CA TYR A 38 -0.40 -13.16 -3.43
C TYR A 38 -0.72 -11.67 -3.57
N GLY A 39 0.23 -10.88 -4.08
CA GLY A 39 -0.04 -9.49 -4.44
C GLY A 39 -0.96 -9.34 -5.65
N LEU A 40 -0.89 -10.28 -6.61
CA LEU A 40 -1.82 -10.32 -7.73
C LEU A 40 -3.22 -10.76 -7.26
N TYR A 41 -3.29 -11.70 -6.32
CA TYR A 41 -4.55 -12.10 -5.69
C TYR A 41 -5.19 -10.93 -4.93
N ALA A 42 -4.38 -10.15 -4.20
CA ALA A 42 -4.81 -8.92 -3.54
C ALA A 42 -5.25 -7.81 -4.52
N ALA A 43 -4.75 -7.82 -5.77
CA ALA A 43 -5.12 -6.86 -6.80
C ALA A 43 -6.37 -7.27 -7.61
N ALA A 44 -6.70 -8.56 -7.69
CA ALA A 44 -7.78 -9.07 -8.52
C ALA A 44 -9.16 -8.97 -7.83
N LEU A 45 -9.54 -9.98 -7.05
CA LEU A 45 -10.87 -10.05 -6.42
C LEU A 45 -11.18 -8.87 -5.50
N PRO A 46 -10.24 -8.37 -4.66
CA PRO A 46 -10.49 -7.20 -3.84
C PRO A 46 -10.88 -5.96 -4.65
N SER A 47 -10.17 -5.67 -5.74
CA SER A 47 -10.46 -4.52 -6.61
C SER A 47 -11.83 -4.64 -7.27
N LEU A 48 -12.14 -5.83 -7.77
CA LEU A 48 -13.41 -6.12 -8.44
C LEU A 48 -14.60 -5.94 -7.48
N LEU A 49 -14.53 -6.56 -6.30
CA LEU A 49 -15.64 -6.53 -5.34
C LEU A 49 -15.76 -5.18 -4.63
N ALA A 50 -14.65 -4.49 -4.31
CA ALA A 50 -14.69 -3.15 -3.75
C ALA A 50 -15.48 -2.17 -4.63
N ALA A 51 -15.26 -2.21 -5.94
CA ALA A 51 -15.88 -1.32 -6.90
C ALA A 51 -17.42 -1.36 -6.86
N LEU A 52 -18.01 -2.53 -6.62
CA LEU A 52 -19.47 -2.71 -6.55
C LEU A 52 -20.11 -1.96 -5.36
N PHE A 53 -19.32 -1.64 -4.34
CA PHE A 53 -19.77 -1.00 -3.10
C PHE A 53 -19.13 0.38 -2.87
N ALA A 54 -18.21 0.82 -3.74
CA ALA A 54 -17.48 2.07 -3.59
C ALA A 54 -18.38 3.31 -3.58
N SER A 55 -17.99 4.30 -2.81
CA SER A 55 -18.62 5.63 -2.81
C SER A 55 -17.92 6.59 -3.79
N SER A 56 -16.61 6.45 -3.95
CA SER A 56 -15.80 7.23 -4.90
C SER A 56 -15.74 6.53 -6.25
N PRO A 57 -15.99 7.24 -7.38
CA PRO A 57 -15.78 6.66 -8.71
C PRO A 57 -14.32 6.47 -9.08
N TYR A 58 -13.41 7.18 -8.40
CA TYR A 58 -11.99 7.20 -8.75
C TYR A 58 -11.11 6.32 -7.87
N LEU A 59 -11.56 5.99 -6.65
CA LEU A 59 -10.75 5.24 -5.69
C LEU A 59 -10.43 3.84 -6.21
N GLN A 60 -9.15 3.54 -6.34
CA GLN A 60 -8.64 2.23 -6.73
C GLN A 60 -8.16 1.47 -5.50
N THR A 61 -8.86 0.38 -5.20
CA THR A 61 -8.58 -0.52 -4.08
C THR A 61 -7.68 -1.67 -4.52
N GLY A 62 -6.88 -2.21 -3.62
CA GLY A 62 -5.98 -3.34 -3.87
C GLY A 62 -4.76 -3.31 -2.96
N PRO A 63 -3.67 -4.02 -3.28
CA PRO A 63 -2.46 -4.02 -2.46
C PRO A 63 -1.81 -2.64 -2.45
N VAL A 64 -1.40 -2.17 -1.27
CA VAL A 64 -0.71 -0.89 -1.08
C VAL A 64 0.45 -1.04 -0.11
N ALA A 65 1.48 -0.22 -0.29
CA ALA A 65 2.72 -0.31 0.48
C ALA A 65 2.49 -0.20 2.00
N LEU A 66 1.59 0.68 2.44
CA LEU A 66 1.31 0.88 3.85
C LEU A 66 0.71 -0.37 4.51
N THR A 67 -0.35 -0.97 3.93
CA THR A 67 -0.95 -2.18 4.50
C THR A 67 -0.02 -3.38 4.38
N ALA A 68 0.80 -3.46 3.33
CA ALA A 68 1.82 -4.48 3.17
C ALA A 68 2.87 -4.43 4.31
N LEU A 69 3.42 -3.24 4.59
CA LEU A 69 4.38 -3.07 5.67
C LEU A 69 3.76 -3.32 7.05
N LEU A 70 2.52 -2.86 7.29
CA LEU A 70 1.79 -3.15 8.52
C LEU A 70 1.53 -4.66 8.70
N THR A 71 1.25 -5.36 7.61
CA THR A 71 1.09 -6.83 7.63
C THR A 71 2.41 -7.49 8.03
N PHE A 72 3.52 -7.12 7.38
CA PHE A 72 4.84 -7.65 7.73
C PHE A 72 5.18 -7.41 9.20
N GLY A 73 5.01 -6.17 9.69
CA GLY A 73 5.27 -5.81 11.08
C GLY A 73 4.43 -6.60 12.09
N ALA A 74 3.16 -6.87 11.75
CA ALA A 74 2.25 -7.63 12.59
C ALA A 74 2.61 -9.12 12.69
N LEU A 75 3.14 -9.70 11.60
CA LEU A 75 3.31 -11.16 11.48
C LEU A 75 4.74 -11.65 11.71
N GLN A 76 5.75 -10.78 11.52
CA GLN A 76 7.15 -11.14 11.65
C GLN A 76 7.53 -11.53 13.07
N GLY A 77 7.22 -12.29 13.75
CA GLY A 77 7.47 -12.74 15.12
C GLY A 77 6.48 -13.84 15.51
N LEU A 78 5.52 -14.08 14.60
CA LEU A 78 4.54 -15.14 14.73
C LEU A 78 4.89 -16.31 13.79
N ALA A 79 5.39 -16.01 12.58
CA ALA A 79 5.78 -17.02 11.59
C ALA A 79 6.92 -16.51 10.72
N GLU A 80 7.63 -17.45 10.08
CA GLU A 80 8.69 -17.14 9.10
C GLU A 80 8.08 -16.57 7.81
N PRO A 81 8.62 -15.45 7.29
CA PRO A 81 8.17 -14.88 6.02
C PRO A 81 8.15 -15.92 4.89
N GLN A 82 7.18 -15.81 3.99
CA GLN A 82 6.91 -16.70 2.86
C GLN A 82 6.50 -18.14 3.22
N SER A 83 6.43 -18.51 4.50
CA SER A 83 5.91 -19.81 4.94
C SER A 83 4.38 -19.90 4.72
N MET A 84 3.85 -21.13 4.70
CA MET A 84 2.40 -21.34 4.62
C MET A 84 1.68 -20.75 5.84
N GLU A 85 2.25 -20.88 7.02
CA GLU A 85 1.73 -20.32 8.27
C GLU A 85 1.63 -18.78 8.17
N PHE A 86 2.67 -18.12 7.64
CA PHE A 86 2.66 -16.67 7.42
C PHE A 86 1.52 -16.24 6.47
N ILE A 87 1.27 -17.03 5.41
CA ILE A 87 0.21 -16.77 4.44
C ILE A 87 -1.17 -16.91 5.10
N GLU A 88 -1.38 -17.94 5.92
CA GLU A 88 -2.64 -18.18 6.63
C GLU A 88 -2.92 -17.09 7.68
N LEU A 89 -1.89 -16.65 8.40
CA LEU A 89 -1.96 -15.51 9.31
C LEU A 89 -2.27 -14.19 8.59
N ALA A 90 -1.68 -13.95 7.43
CA ALA A 90 -1.97 -12.75 6.61
C ALA A 90 -3.41 -12.75 6.12
N ALA A 91 -3.93 -13.91 5.71
CA ALA A 91 -5.32 -14.08 5.31
C ALA A 91 -6.29 -13.88 6.50
N LEU A 92 -5.96 -14.41 7.69
CA LEU A 92 -6.72 -14.15 8.92
C LEU A 92 -6.73 -12.65 9.27
N LEU A 93 -5.58 -12.00 9.18
CA LEU A 93 -5.47 -10.56 9.42
C LEU A 93 -6.34 -9.76 8.43
N ALA A 94 -6.34 -10.14 7.14
CA ALA A 94 -7.21 -9.53 6.14
C ALA A 94 -8.70 -9.76 6.45
N LEU A 95 -9.07 -10.96 6.90
CA LEU A 95 -10.42 -11.28 7.35
C LEU A 95 -10.86 -10.37 8.51
N MET A 96 -10.03 -10.26 9.55
CA MET A 96 -10.32 -9.43 10.73
C MET A 96 -10.45 -7.96 10.34
N VAL A 97 -9.54 -7.42 9.55
CA VAL A 97 -9.61 -6.05 9.00
C VAL A 97 -10.89 -5.85 8.19
N GLY A 98 -11.26 -6.82 7.37
CA GLY A 98 -12.48 -6.82 6.56
C GLY A 98 -13.74 -6.73 7.44
N VAL A 99 -13.83 -7.58 8.45
CA VAL A 99 -14.97 -7.60 9.41
C VAL A 99 -15.05 -6.28 10.16
N ILE A 100 -13.94 -5.76 10.68
CA ILE A 100 -13.92 -4.49 11.42
C ILE A 100 -14.38 -3.34 10.53
N ARG A 101 -13.82 -3.21 9.30
CA ARG A 101 -14.22 -2.14 8.37
C ARG A 101 -15.69 -2.25 7.95
N LEU A 102 -16.16 -3.47 7.69
CA LEU A 102 -17.56 -3.72 7.36
C LEU A 102 -18.49 -3.31 8.51
N ALA A 103 -18.15 -3.69 9.73
CA ALA A 103 -18.89 -3.30 10.94
C ALA A 103 -18.92 -1.77 11.11
N LEU A 104 -17.75 -1.09 10.99
CA LEU A 104 -17.68 0.37 11.07
C LEU A 104 -18.56 1.07 10.02
N GLY A 105 -18.64 0.53 8.81
CA GLY A 105 -19.49 1.04 7.74
C GLY A 105 -20.98 0.83 8.01
N LEU A 106 -21.38 -0.40 8.41
CA LEU A 106 -22.76 -0.78 8.68
C LEU A 106 -23.33 -0.04 9.89
N PHE A 107 -22.57 0.08 10.97
CA PHE A 107 -22.96 0.82 12.18
C PHE A 107 -22.78 2.35 12.05
N LYS A 108 -22.41 2.85 10.86
CA LYS A 108 -22.28 4.28 10.54
C LYS A 108 -21.23 5.03 11.38
N PHE A 109 -20.15 4.35 11.75
CA PHE A 109 -19.01 4.94 12.46
C PHE A 109 -18.01 5.66 11.54
N GLY A 110 -18.38 6.07 10.32
CA GLY A 110 -17.49 6.75 9.38
C GLY A 110 -16.81 8.02 9.92
N LYS A 111 -17.37 8.65 10.96
CA LYS A 111 -16.76 9.80 11.65
C LYS A 111 -15.45 9.43 12.40
N ILE A 112 -15.16 8.15 12.63
CA ILE A 112 -13.93 7.70 13.28
C ILE A 112 -12.68 8.15 12.52
N THR A 113 -12.80 8.40 11.21
CA THR A 113 -11.72 8.96 10.40
C THR A 113 -11.25 10.35 10.85
N ASN A 114 -12.07 11.07 11.63
CA ASN A 114 -11.72 12.38 12.15
C ASN A 114 -10.93 12.34 13.47
N ILE A 115 -10.74 11.14 14.05
CA ILE A 115 -9.94 10.96 15.28
C ILE A 115 -8.45 11.10 14.97
N LEU A 116 -8.04 10.70 13.76
CA LEU A 116 -6.66 10.85 13.33
C LEU A 116 -6.40 12.31 12.95
N THR A 117 -5.62 13.01 13.77
CA THR A 117 -5.21 14.38 13.45
C THR A 117 -4.25 14.39 12.26
N ASP A 118 -4.24 15.47 11.48
CA ASP A 118 -3.35 15.60 10.34
C ASP A 118 -1.88 15.44 10.74
N ALA A 119 -1.51 15.91 11.93
CA ALA A 119 -0.17 15.77 12.50
C ALA A 119 0.24 14.31 12.66
N VAL A 120 -0.63 13.47 13.25
CA VAL A 120 -0.36 12.03 13.42
C VAL A 120 -0.29 11.34 12.06
N VAL A 121 -1.22 11.65 11.15
CA VAL A 121 -1.27 11.02 9.81
C VAL A 121 -0.02 11.38 8.99
N ILE A 122 0.37 12.65 8.95
CA ILE A 122 1.54 13.11 8.18
C ILE A 122 2.83 12.55 8.79
N GLY A 123 2.97 12.59 10.12
CA GLY A 123 4.13 12.02 10.79
C GLY A 123 4.27 10.51 10.53
N PHE A 124 3.17 9.78 10.73
CA PHE A 124 3.16 8.32 10.50
C PHE A 124 3.42 7.94 9.05
N THR A 125 2.71 8.56 8.08
CA THR A 125 2.86 8.22 6.66
C THR A 125 4.25 8.54 6.14
N SER A 126 4.85 9.66 6.60
CA SER A 126 6.24 10.02 6.24
C SER A 126 7.25 9.04 6.87
N GLY A 127 7.07 8.67 8.14
CA GLY A 127 7.91 7.67 8.81
C GLY A 127 7.81 6.29 8.14
N ALA A 128 6.59 5.83 7.86
CA ALA A 128 6.35 4.59 7.14
C ALA A 128 6.98 4.59 5.74
N ALA A 129 6.89 5.71 5.01
CA ALA A 129 7.52 5.84 3.69
C ALA A 129 9.05 5.69 3.77
N ILE A 130 9.71 6.27 4.79
CA ILE A 130 11.14 6.07 5.02
C ILE A 130 11.45 4.60 5.31
N VAL A 131 10.68 3.96 6.19
CA VAL A 131 10.86 2.51 6.48
C VAL A 131 10.71 1.67 5.21
N ILE A 132 9.71 1.96 4.36
CA ILE A 132 9.51 1.27 3.09
C ILE A 132 10.70 1.49 2.15
N ILE A 133 11.20 2.73 2.01
CA ILE A 133 12.37 3.02 1.18
C ILE A 133 13.56 2.18 1.64
N PHE A 134 13.87 2.18 2.95
CA PHE A 134 14.96 1.39 3.49
C PHE A 134 14.78 -0.12 3.28
N SER A 135 13.55 -0.63 3.35
CA SER A 135 13.26 -2.04 3.07
C SER A 135 13.51 -2.45 1.60
N GLN A 136 13.46 -1.50 0.67
CA GLN A 136 13.67 -1.76 -0.76
C GLN A 136 15.11 -1.48 -1.24
N LEU A 137 15.95 -0.83 -0.42
CA LEU A 137 17.34 -0.54 -0.79
C LEU A 137 18.15 -1.80 -1.10
N PRO A 138 18.12 -2.89 -0.28
CA PRO A 138 18.85 -4.11 -0.61
C PRO A 138 18.52 -4.64 -2.01
N LYS A 139 17.22 -4.75 -2.35
CA LYS A 139 16.77 -5.21 -3.67
C LYS A 139 17.21 -4.27 -4.79
N SER A 140 17.09 -2.96 -4.58
CA SER A 140 17.45 -1.95 -5.57
C SER A 140 18.95 -1.88 -5.85
N LEU A 141 19.77 -2.29 -4.89
CA LEU A 141 21.23 -2.37 -4.99
C LEU A 141 21.75 -3.78 -5.33
N GLY A 142 20.85 -4.78 -5.34
CA GLY A 142 21.21 -6.19 -5.60
C GLY A 142 21.90 -6.90 -4.44
N VAL A 143 21.79 -6.38 -3.22
CA VAL A 143 22.36 -7.00 -2.01
C VAL A 143 21.51 -8.20 -1.60
N ARG A 144 22.13 -9.40 -1.56
CA ARG A 144 21.43 -10.67 -1.32
C ARG A 144 21.28 -11.01 0.16
N ASP A 145 22.30 -10.74 0.95
CA ASP A 145 22.41 -11.17 2.35
C ASP A 145 22.28 -9.99 3.32
N ALA A 146 21.26 -9.15 3.10
CA ALA A 146 20.97 -8.06 4.03
C ALA A 146 20.39 -8.62 5.35
N THR A 147 21.14 -8.49 6.44
CA THR A 147 20.77 -9.00 7.78
C THR A 147 20.37 -7.88 8.72
N GLY A 148 19.63 -8.22 9.78
CA GLY A 148 19.20 -7.26 10.80
C GLY A 148 17.79 -6.72 10.61
N GLY A 149 17.49 -5.60 11.27
CA GLY A 149 16.19 -4.92 11.14
C GLY A 149 16.06 -4.17 9.81
N VAL A 150 14.83 -3.80 9.44
CA VAL A 150 14.56 -3.14 8.14
C VAL A 150 15.42 -1.90 7.89
N ILE A 151 15.56 -1.04 8.90
CA ILE A 151 16.36 0.18 8.77
C ILE A 151 17.85 -0.14 8.71
N SER A 152 18.35 -1.03 9.58
CA SER A 152 19.78 -1.38 9.58
C SER A 152 20.17 -2.09 8.28
N ALA A 153 19.39 -3.06 7.83
CA ALA A 153 19.65 -3.76 6.57
C ALA A 153 19.71 -2.80 5.35
N GLY A 154 18.78 -1.84 5.28
CA GLY A 154 18.81 -0.82 4.23
C GLY A 154 20.00 0.12 4.35
N TRP A 155 20.36 0.53 5.58
CA TRP A 155 21.52 1.36 5.86
C TRP A 155 22.82 0.65 5.49
N ASP A 156 23.00 -0.57 5.98
CA ASP A 156 24.20 -1.37 5.70
C ASP A 156 24.35 -1.64 4.20
N SER A 157 23.25 -1.92 3.50
CA SER A 157 23.26 -2.06 2.04
C SER A 157 23.73 -0.79 1.33
N LEU A 158 23.35 0.38 1.81
CA LEU A 158 23.74 1.67 1.21
C LEU A 158 25.25 1.95 1.38
N PHE A 159 25.84 1.51 2.49
CA PHE A 159 27.25 1.77 2.83
C PHE A 159 28.17 0.59 2.59
N SER A 160 27.70 -0.46 1.88
CA SER A 160 28.49 -1.64 1.50
C SER A 160 28.62 -1.80 -0.01
N PRO A 161 29.34 -0.90 -0.72
CA PRO A 161 29.44 -0.94 -2.19
C PRO A 161 30.02 -2.25 -2.75
N SER A 162 30.80 -2.97 -1.95
CA SER A 162 31.37 -4.28 -2.34
C SER A 162 30.32 -5.38 -2.56
N GLN A 163 29.10 -5.19 -2.01
CA GLN A 163 27.98 -6.13 -2.16
C GLN A 163 27.00 -5.71 -3.28
N TRP A 164 27.22 -4.57 -3.89
CA TRP A 164 26.32 -4.04 -4.92
C TRP A 164 26.43 -4.84 -6.22
N GLU A 165 25.30 -5.12 -6.82
CA GLU A 165 25.22 -5.70 -8.14
C GLU A 165 24.96 -4.59 -9.17
N ILE A 166 25.93 -4.41 -10.10
CA ILE A 166 25.86 -3.32 -11.10
C ILE A 166 24.58 -3.42 -11.95
N GLY A 167 24.18 -4.65 -12.34
CA GLY A 167 22.96 -4.87 -13.11
C GLY A 167 21.70 -4.41 -12.37
N ALA A 168 21.59 -4.71 -11.06
CA ALA A 168 20.48 -4.27 -10.21
C ALA A 168 20.43 -2.73 -10.11
N ILE A 169 21.58 -2.08 -9.92
CA ILE A 169 21.67 -0.63 -9.87
C ILE A 169 21.22 0.00 -11.18
N LEU A 170 21.68 -0.53 -12.31
CA LEU A 170 21.31 -0.03 -13.64
C LEU A 170 19.80 -0.17 -13.86
N PHE A 171 19.18 -1.32 -13.51
CA PHE A 171 17.73 -1.50 -13.57
C PHE A 171 16.98 -0.53 -12.65
N SER A 172 17.49 -0.30 -11.45
CA SER A 172 16.88 0.64 -10.50
C SER A 172 16.91 2.08 -11.00
N ILE A 173 18.09 2.55 -11.46
CA ILE A 173 18.24 3.90 -12.05
C ILE A 173 17.36 4.04 -13.29
N PHE A 174 17.41 3.08 -14.21
CA PHE A 174 16.56 3.06 -15.40
C PHE A 174 15.09 3.18 -15.03
N THR A 175 14.61 2.39 -14.04
CA THR A 175 13.22 2.42 -13.58
C THR A 175 12.85 3.79 -13.03
N ILE A 176 13.67 4.37 -12.18
CA ILE A 176 13.44 5.70 -11.60
C ILE A 176 13.38 6.77 -12.70
N VAL A 177 14.35 6.75 -13.62
CA VAL A 177 14.42 7.71 -14.73
C VAL A 177 13.18 7.60 -15.63
N ILE A 178 12.76 6.39 -15.99
CA ILE A 178 11.58 6.16 -16.83
C ILE A 178 10.29 6.58 -16.12
N ILE A 179 10.14 6.30 -14.82
CA ILE A 179 8.93 6.66 -14.07
C ILE A 179 8.81 8.18 -13.93
N PHE A 180 9.86 8.86 -13.52
CA PHE A 180 9.81 10.31 -13.27
C PHE A 180 9.97 11.12 -14.54
N GLY A 181 10.92 10.78 -15.42
CA GLY A 181 11.14 11.45 -16.69
C GLY A 181 9.96 11.28 -17.64
N GLY A 182 9.40 10.07 -17.72
CA GLY A 182 8.22 9.81 -18.54
C GLY A 182 6.99 10.62 -18.10
N ARG A 183 6.77 10.76 -16.79
CA ARG A 183 5.69 11.62 -16.26
C ARG A 183 5.89 13.10 -16.55
N ALA A 184 7.12 13.56 -16.67
CA ALA A 184 7.43 14.92 -17.07
C ALA A 184 7.08 15.18 -18.56
N LEU A 185 7.19 14.15 -19.41
CA LEU A 185 6.83 14.22 -20.83
C LEU A 185 5.30 14.13 -21.03
N HIS A 186 4.64 13.17 -20.38
CA HIS A 186 3.20 12.97 -20.51
C HIS A 186 2.58 12.37 -19.25
N ARG A 187 1.43 12.90 -18.81
CA ARG A 187 0.75 12.47 -17.56
C ARG A 187 0.35 10.99 -17.57
N LEU A 188 0.02 10.43 -18.73
CA LEU A 188 -0.35 9.03 -18.93
C LEU A 188 0.82 8.13 -19.34
N PHE A 189 2.06 8.63 -19.25
CA PHE A 189 3.22 7.84 -19.65
C PHE A 189 3.32 6.56 -18.81
N PRO A 190 3.31 5.35 -19.44
CA PRO A 190 3.25 4.09 -18.73
C PRO A 190 4.64 3.65 -18.25
N GLY A 191 5.34 4.51 -17.49
CA GLY A 191 6.75 4.31 -17.13
C GLY A 191 7.03 3.00 -16.42
N VAL A 192 6.15 2.59 -15.51
CA VAL A 192 6.30 1.30 -14.81
C VAL A 192 6.16 0.12 -15.77
N LEU A 193 5.19 0.17 -16.70
CA LEU A 193 5.01 -0.90 -17.68
C LEU A 193 6.22 -1.00 -18.62
N ILE A 194 6.73 0.13 -19.08
CA ILE A 194 7.95 0.17 -19.93
C ILE A 194 9.13 -0.40 -19.16
N ALA A 195 9.35 0.00 -17.91
CA ALA A 195 10.43 -0.53 -17.08
C ALA A 195 10.32 -2.05 -16.90
N VAL A 196 9.11 -2.56 -16.67
CA VAL A 196 8.86 -4.01 -16.52
C VAL A 196 9.13 -4.75 -17.82
N VAL A 197 8.51 -4.35 -18.92
CA VAL A 197 8.65 -5.06 -20.21
C VAL A 197 10.10 -5.01 -20.71
N SER A 198 10.74 -3.84 -20.70
CA SER A 198 12.14 -3.73 -21.09
C SER A 198 13.07 -4.46 -20.13
N GLY A 199 12.77 -4.44 -18.82
CA GLY A 199 13.53 -5.17 -17.83
C GLY A 199 13.49 -6.69 -18.03
N ILE A 200 12.32 -7.25 -18.33
CA ILE A 200 12.21 -8.68 -18.68
C ILE A 200 12.99 -9.02 -19.93
N LEU A 201 12.83 -8.21 -21.00
CA LEU A 201 13.53 -8.44 -22.25
C LEU A 201 15.07 -8.36 -22.07
N ILE A 202 15.57 -7.33 -21.39
CA ILE A 202 17.00 -7.16 -21.13
C ILE A 202 17.50 -8.30 -20.21
N SER A 203 16.74 -8.70 -19.22
CA SER A 203 17.10 -9.82 -18.32
C SER A 203 17.22 -11.14 -19.07
N GLN A 204 16.29 -11.44 -19.99
CA GLN A 204 16.30 -12.67 -20.77
C GLN A 204 17.38 -12.67 -21.87
N LEU A 205 17.57 -11.54 -22.58
CA LEU A 205 18.54 -11.46 -23.69
C LEU A 205 19.96 -11.23 -23.23
N GLY A 206 20.15 -10.68 -22.03
CA GLY A 206 21.44 -10.31 -21.46
C GLY A 206 21.98 -11.29 -20.41
N ASP A 207 21.34 -12.47 -20.26
CA ASP A 207 21.71 -13.49 -19.26
C ASP A 207 21.92 -12.87 -17.85
N TYR A 208 20.97 -12.04 -17.42
CA TYR A 208 21.04 -11.39 -16.12
C TYR A 208 21.11 -12.41 -14.98
N SER A 209 22.20 -12.38 -14.22
CA SER A 209 22.47 -13.33 -13.11
C SER A 209 21.97 -12.85 -11.74
N GLY A 210 21.37 -11.66 -11.66
CA GLY A 210 20.85 -11.10 -10.43
C GLY A 210 19.51 -11.69 -10.01
N GLN A 211 18.97 -11.15 -8.92
CA GLN A 211 17.69 -11.61 -8.39
C GLN A 211 16.53 -11.22 -9.32
N THR A 212 15.68 -12.20 -9.64
CA THR A 212 14.40 -12.03 -10.34
C THR A 212 13.25 -12.42 -9.43
N VAL A 213 12.01 -12.18 -9.89
CA VAL A 213 10.78 -12.56 -9.16
C VAL A 213 10.74 -14.08 -8.91
N GLY A 214 11.33 -14.88 -9.82
CA GLY A 214 11.33 -16.32 -9.72
C GLY A 214 10.02 -16.97 -10.17
N GLU A 215 9.85 -18.25 -9.89
CA GLU A 215 8.72 -19.06 -10.36
C GLU A 215 7.37 -18.52 -9.87
N LEU A 216 6.46 -18.31 -10.81
CA LEU A 216 5.09 -17.91 -10.56
C LEU A 216 4.13 -19.01 -11.00
N PRO A 217 3.28 -19.52 -10.12
CA PRO A 217 2.37 -20.62 -10.46
C PRO A 217 1.35 -20.20 -11.50
N ARG A 218 1.11 -21.03 -12.47
CA ARG A 218 0.09 -20.84 -13.50
C ARG A 218 -1.30 -21.14 -12.96
N GLY A 219 -2.29 -20.38 -13.38
CA GLY A 219 -3.70 -20.66 -13.08
C GLY A 219 -4.42 -19.52 -12.35
N PHE A 220 -5.65 -19.79 -11.99
CA PHE A 220 -6.52 -18.83 -11.30
C PHE A 220 -6.39 -18.93 -9.78
N ILE A 221 -6.95 -17.93 -9.09
CA ILE A 221 -7.03 -17.91 -7.63
C ILE A 221 -7.82 -19.13 -7.14
N GLN A 222 -7.23 -19.87 -6.23
CA GLN A 222 -7.96 -20.89 -5.46
C GLN A 222 -8.48 -20.23 -4.20
N LEU A 223 -9.78 -20.15 -4.07
CA LEU A 223 -10.40 -19.64 -2.85
C LEU A 223 -10.17 -20.62 -1.70
N LYS A 224 -9.66 -20.14 -0.60
CA LYS A 224 -9.46 -20.92 0.61
C LYS A 224 -10.07 -20.18 1.80
N PHE A 225 -10.65 -20.94 2.72
CA PHE A 225 -11.31 -20.45 3.92
C PHE A 225 -10.73 -21.11 5.18
N GLN A 226 -9.48 -21.57 5.06
CA GLN A 226 -8.72 -22.11 6.19
C GLN A 226 -7.85 -20.99 6.74
N TYR A 227 -8.01 -20.71 8.03
CA TYR A 227 -7.32 -19.65 8.74
C TYR A 227 -6.73 -20.18 10.04
N GLU A 228 -5.62 -19.60 10.48
CA GLU A 228 -4.99 -19.91 11.77
C GLU A 228 -5.73 -19.24 12.93
N TRP A 229 -6.92 -19.78 13.27
CA TRP A 229 -7.84 -19.19 14.27
C TRP A 229 -7.22 -19.03 15.66
N GLY A 230 -6.17 -19.80 15.99
CA GLY A 230 -5.44 -19.70 17.26
C GLY A 230 -4.79 -18.33 17.47
N ALA A 231 -4.44 -17.62 16.39
CA ALA A 231 -3.74 -16.34 16.43
C ALA A 231 -4.67 -15.11 16.53
N ILE A 232 -5.99 -15.27 16.68
CA ILE A 232 -6.93 -14.12 16.75
C ILE A 232 -6.52 -13.12 17.83
N VAL A 233 -6.12 -13.59 19.01
CA VAL A 233 -5.78 -12.73 20.14
C VAL A 233 -4.55 -11.88 19.83
N ASP A 234 -3.55 -12.46 19.19
CA ASP A 234 -2.31 -11.76 18.80
C ASP A 234 -2.56 -10.75 17.68
N LEU A 235 -3.51 -11.04 16.79
CA LEU A 235 -3.81 -10.23 15.62
C LEU A 235 -4.90 -9.18 15.83
N ILE A 236 -5.65 -9.19 16.94
CA ILE A 236 -6.77 -8.25 17.14
C ILE A 236 -6.30 -6.80 17.17
N PHE A 237 -5.19 -6.52 17.84
CA PHE A 237 -4.63 -5.19 17.93
C PHE A 237 -4.08 -4.69 16.57
N PRO A 238 -3.21 -5.43 15.85
CA PRO A 238 -2.83 -5.09 14.50
C PRO A 238 -4.02 -4.91 13.55
N ALA A 239 -5.03 -5.78 13.62
CA ALA A 239 -6.22 -5.70 12.78
C ALA A 239 -6.99 -4.40 12.98
N ILE A 240 -7.18 -3.96 14.23
CA ILE A 240 -7.83 -2.68 14.56
C ILE A 240 -7.02 -1.52 13.98
N ILE A 241 -5.71 -1.52 14.17
CA ILE A 241 -4.82 -0.47 13.65
C ILE A 241 -4.90 -0.43 12.13
N ILE A 242 -4.75 -1.56 11.44
CA ILE A 242 -4.82 -1.61 9.97
C ILE A 242 -6.22 -1.20 9.47
N ALA A 243 -7.28 -1.58 10.18
CA ALA A 243 -8.64 -1.21 9.79
C ALA A 243 -8.87 0.29 9.82
N ILE A 244 -8.37 0.98 10.84
CA ILE A 244 -8.59 2.42 11.04
C ILE A 244 -7.56 3.24 10.26
N VAL A 245 -6.27 2.96 10.49
CA VAL A 245 -5.16 3.73 9.92
C VAL A 245 -5.01 3.47 8.43
N GLY A 246 -5.08 2.20 8.03
CA GLY A 246 -5.08 1.84 6.61
C GLY A 246 -6.30 2.36 5.83
N PHE A 247 -7.34 2.86 6.52
CA PHE A 247 -8.47 3.55 5.89
C PHE A 247 -8.24 5.06 5.74
N ALA A 248 -7.28 5.65 6.46
CA ALA A 248 -7.02 7.09 6.35
C ALA A 248 -6.61 7.51 4.94
N GLU A 249 -5.78 6.70 4.25
CA GLU A 249 -5.37 6.96 2.87
C GLU A 249 -6.55 6.89 1.89
N PRO A 250 -7.34 5.80 1.81
CA PRO A 250 -8.57 5.75 0.99
C PRO A 250 -9.52 6.92 1.26
N ALA A 251 -9.74 7.27 2.53
CA ALA A 251 -10.61 8.36 2.91
C ALA A 251 -10.07 9.72 2.43
N SER A 252 -8.78 9.96 2.57
CA SER A 252 -8.12 11.18 2.08
C SER A 252 -8.23 11.32 0.57
N ILE A 253 -7.92 10.24 -0.18
CA ILE A 253 -8.02 10.19 -1.64
C ILE A 253 -9.45 10.50 -2.10
N ALA A 254 -10.42 9.78 -1.54
CA ALA A 254 -11.82 9.93 -1.93
C ALA A 254 -12.37 11.32 -1.60
N ARG A 255 -11.99 11.91 -0.45
CA ARG A 255 -12.36 13.30 -0.09
C ARG A 255 -11.73 14.31 -1.05
N THR A 256 -10.47 14.15 -1.42
CA THR A 256 -9.77 15.04 -2.35
C THR A 256 -10.50 15.07 -3.69
N PHE A 257 -10.76 13.93 -4.30
CA PHE A 257 -11.48 13.86 -5.57
C PHE A 257 -12.94 14.33 -5.46
N ALA A 258 -13.60 14.06 -4.34
CA ALA A 258 -14.96 14.55 -4.13
C ALA A 258 -15.02 16.08 -4.06
N ARG A 259 -14.00 16.73 -3.45
CA ARG A 259 -13.89 18.20 -3.43
C ARG A 259 -13.58 18.77 -4.81
N GLU A 260 -12.64 18.18 -5.53
CA GLU A 260 -12.26 18.62 -6.88
C GLU A 260 -13.44 18.57 -7.87
N GLU A 261 -14.30 17.55 -7.75
CA GLU A 261 -15.44 17.32 -8.64
C GLU A 261 -16.79 17.80 -8.08
N ASN A 262 -16.80 18.50 -6.92
CA ASN A 262 -18.01 18.90 -6.23
C ASN A 262 -19.01 17.77 -5.99
N MET A 263 -18.52 16.56 -5.71
CA MET A 263 -19.34 15.37 -5.47
C MET A 263 -19.48 15.07 -3.98
N LYS A 264 -20.59 14.40 -3.64
CA LYS A 264 -20.79 13.90 -2.26
C LYS A 264 -20.07 12.57 -2.09
N TRP A 265 -19.22 12.50 -1.07
CA TRP A 265 -18.58 11.27 -0.63
C TRP A 265 -19.20 10.77 0.68
N ASN A 266 -19.35 9.44 0.79
CA ASN A 266 -19.93 8.79 1.97
C ASN A 266 -18.91 7.83 2.60
N ALA A 267 -18.36 8.23 3.75
CA ALA A 267 -17.36 7.46 4.48
C ALA A 267 -17.85 6.05 4.89
N ASN A 268 -19.13 5.93 5.30
CA ASN A 268 -19.66 4.63 5.73
C ASN A 268 -19.73 3.64 4.55
N LYS A 269 -20.19 4.13 3.39
CA LYS A 269 -20.22 3.33 2.17
C LYS A 269 -18.81 2.92 1.73
N GLU A 270 -17.84 3.82 1.89
CA GLU A 270 -16.44 3.51 1.58
C GLU A 270 -15.86 2.48 2.55
N PHE A 271 -16.19 2.55 3.86
CA PHE A 271 -15.84 1.50 4.82
C PHE A 271 -16.41 0.13 4.44
N ILE A 272 -17.67 0.08 3.97
CA ILE A 272 -18.28 -1.17 3.48
C ILE A 272 -17.49 -1.70 2.27
N SER A 273 -17.19 -0.85 1.30
CA SER A 273 -16.40 -1.20 0.12
C SER A 273 -15.04 -1.78 0.50
N GLN A 274 -14.30 -1.08 1.37
CA GLN A 274 -12.98 -1.52 1.83
C GLN A 274 -13.06 -2.77 2.73
N GLY A 275 -14.16 -2.93 3.47
CA GLY A 275 -14.45 -4.14 4.25
C GLY A 275 -14.61 -5.35 3.35
N ILE A 276 -15.46 -5.26 2.33
CA ILE A 276 -15.69 -6.31 1.33
C ILE A 276 -14.41 -6.64 0.57
N ALA A 277 -13.60 -5.63 0.21
CA ALA A 277 -12.30 -5.84 -0.41
C ALA A 277 -11.38 -6.71 0.46
N ASN A 278 -11.31 -6.44 1.76
CA ASN A 278 -10.47 -7.20 2.67
C ASN A 278 -11.01 -8.62 2.91
N LEU A 279 -12.33 -8.82 2.93
CA LEU A 279 -12.91 -10.17 2.96
C LEU A 279 -12.58 -10.96 1.69
N ALA A 280 -12.61 -10.30 0.52
CA ALA A 280 -12.19 -10.92 -0.73
C ALA A 280 -10.69 -11.26 -0.75
N SER A 281 -9.87 -10.39 -0.14
CA SER A 281 -8.44 -10.63 0.03
C SER A 281 -8.18 -11.86 0.90
N ALA A 282 -8.86 -11.97 2.02
CA ALA A 282 -8.80 -13.12 2.90
C ALA A 282 -9.19 -14.43 2.19
N ALA A 283 -10.31 -14.42 1.45
CA ALA A 283 -10.75 -15.58 0.67
C ALA A 283 -9.76 -15.98 -0.43
N SER A 284 -8.93 -15.03 -0.90
CA SER A 284 -7.86 -15.26 -1.88
C SER A 284 -6.52 -15.63 -1.23
N ASN A 285 -6.47 -15.87 0.07
CA ASN A 285 -5.24 -16.05 0.87
C ASN A 285 -4.23 -14.91 0.71
N ALA A 286 -4.72 -13.69 0.50
CA ALA A 286 -3.89 -12.52 0.37
C ALA A 286 -3.91 -11.68 1.68
N PHE A 287 -3.14 -10.62 1.69
CA PHE A 287 -2.97 -9.74 2.85
C PHE A 287 -3.94 -8.54 2.82
N PRO A 288 -4.06 -7.76 3.91
CA PRO A 288 -4.91 -6.58 3.98
C PRO A 288 -4.65 -5.57 2.86
N VAL A 289 -5.74 -5.10 2.24
CA VAL A 289 -5.72 -4.15 1.12
C VAL A 289 -6.25 -2.78 1.50
N GLY A 290 -5.94 -1.78 0.67
CA GLY A 290 -6.38 -0.39 0.85
C GLY A 290 -6.53 0.36 -0.46
N GLY A 291 -6.78 1.68 -0.37
CA GLY A 291 -6.83 2.56 -1.54
C GLY A 291 -5.46 3.11 -1.89
N SER A 292 -5.16 3.20 -3.17
CA SER A 292 -3.89 3.70 -3.68
C SER A 292 -4.04 5.07 -4.33
N PHE A 293 -3.31 6.08 -3.83
CA PHE A 293 -3.33 7.42 -4.44
C PHE A 293 -2.85 7.39 -5.89
N GLY A 294 -1.73 6.72 -6.18
CA GLY A 294 -1.14 6.68 -7.52
C GLY A 294 -2.07 6.03 -8.56
N ARG A 295 -2.67 4.87 -8.20
CA ARG A 295 -3.63 4.18 -9.07
C ARG A 295 -4.93 4.96 -9.23
N SER A 296 -5.42 5.61 -8.17
CA SER A 296 -6.63 6.43 -8.24
C SER A 296 -6.43 7.69 -9.10
N ALA A 297 -5.27 8.33 -9.02
CA ALA A 297 -4.93 9.46 -9.87
C ALA A 297 -4.84 9.02 -11.34
N LEU A 298 -4.18 7.89 -11.63
CA LEU A 298 -4.14 7.32 -12.98
C LEU A 298 -5.53 6.99 -13.49
N ASN A 299 -6.37 6.37 -12.65
CA ASN A 299 -7.75 6.02 -12.97
C ASN A 299 -8.56 7.25 -13.44
N LYS A 300 -8.47 8.36 -12.68
CA LYS A 300 -9.13 9.62 -13.03
C LYS A 300 -8.61 10.19 -14.35
N VAL A 301 -7.28 10.28 -14.53
CA VAL A 301 -6.66 10.86 -15.72
C VAL A 301 -6.91 9.99 -16.96
N ALA A 302 -7.04 8.66 -16.80
CA ALA A 302 -7.36 7.71 -17.87
C ALA A 302 -8.84 7.72 -18.29
N GLY A 303 -9.68 8.53 -17.63
CA GLY A 303 -11.07 8.76 -18.04
C GLY A 303 -12.12 7.99 -17.27
N ALA A 304 -11.78 7.45 -16.09
CA ALA A 304 -12.80 6.86 -15.22
C ALA A 304 -13.85 7.89 -14.81
N THR A 305 -15.11 7.48 -14.80
CA THR A 305 -16.25 8.31 -14.34
C THR A 305 -17.12 7.57 -13.35
N THR A 306 -16.98 6.24 -13.26
CA THR A 306 -17.76 5.40 -12.37
C THR A 306 -16.86 4.39 -11.64
N PRO A 307 -17.36 3.79 -10.53
CA PRO A 307 -16.61 2.74 -9.83
C PRO A 307 -16.31 1.49 -10.68
N TRP A 308 -17.00 1.30 -11.82
CA TRP A 308 -16.75 0.18 -12.73
C TRP A 308 -15.30 0.11 -13.22
N ALA A 309 -14.59 1.23 -13.29
CA ALA A 309 -13.16 1.21 -13.61
C ALA A 309 -12.37 0.33 -12.63
N GLY A 310 -12.70 0.34 -11.33
CA GLY A 310 -12.09 -0.57 -10.34
C GLY A 310 -12.48 -2.03 -10.57
N ALA A 311 -13.73 -2.30 -10.97
CA ALA A 311 -14.17 -3.65 -11.32
C ALA A 311 -13.41 -4.17 -12.56
N PHE A 312 -13.25 -3.34 -13.59
CA PHE A 312 -12.45 -3.70 -14.77
C PHE A 312 -10.99 -3.93 -14.40
N THR A 313 -10.40 -3.09 -13.52
CA THR A 313 -9.04 -3.34 -13.02
C THR A 313 -8.92 -4.75 -12.44
N GLY A 314 -9.80 -5.12 -11.51
CA GLY A 314 -9.79 -6.45 -10.90
C GLY A 314 -10.02 -7.58 -11.90
N ALA A 315 -10.96 -7.40 -12.85
CA ALA A 315 -11.25 -8.37 -13.89
C ALA A 315 -10.06 -8.58 -14.85
N PHE A 316 -9.36 -7.50 -15.23
CA PHE A 316 -8.16 -7.60 -16.08
C PHE A 316 -7.00 -8.27 -15.35
N VAL A 317 -6.77 -7.94 -14.05
CA VAL A 317 -5.76 -8.65 -13.26
C VAL A 317 -6.11 -10.13 -13.16
N LEU A 318 -7.38 -10.47 -12.90
CA LEU A 318 -7.85 -11.86 -12.86
C LEU A 318 -7.61 -12.60 -14.19
N ALA A 319 -7.92 -11.95 -15.32
CA ALA A 319 -7.69 -12.50 -16.66
C ALA A 319 -6.19 -12.66 -17.00
N ALA A 320 -5.31 -11.84 -16.38
CA ALA A 320 -3.86 -11.92 -16.56
C ALA A 320 -3.21 -13.06 -15.77
N LEU A 321 -3.87 -13.60 -14.72
CA LEU A 321 -3.27 -14.60 -13.83
C LEU A 321 -2.71 -15.85 -14.56
N PRO A 322 -3.36 -16.44 -15.58
CA PRO A 322 -2.77 -17.56 -16.30
C PRO A 322 -1.47 -17.23 -17.04
N PHE A 323 -1.20 -15.95 -17.27
CA PHE A 323 -0.04 -15.45 -18.02
C PHE A 323 1.03 -14.83 -17.14
N ILE A 324 0.91 -14.89 -15.81
CA ILE A 324 1.85 -14.26 -14.87
C ILE A 324 3.27 -14.84 -14.95
N PHE A 325 3.43 -16.06 -15.47
CA PHE A 325 4.73 -16.66 -15.72
C PHE A 325 5.63 -15.81 -16.62
N LEU A 326 5.05 -14.91 -17.42
CA LEU A 326 5.82 -13.93 -18.21
C LEU A 326 6.61 -12.94 -17.35
N LEU A 327 6.27 -12.81 -16.06
CA LEU A 327 6.93 -11.92 -15.10
C LEU A 327 8.05 -12.62 -14.28
N GLU A 328 8.30 -13.92 -14.48
CA GLU A 328 9.29 -14.70 -13.71
C GLU A 328 10.70 -14.13 -13.82
N ASN A 329 11.08 -13.67 -15.02
CA ASN A 329 12.39 -13.09 -15.30
C ASN A 329 12.48 -11.58 -15.03
N LEU A 330 11.46 -11.00 -14.36
CA LEU A 330 11.49 -9.60 -13.98
C LEU A 330 12.54 -9.36 -12.89
N PRO A 331 13.55 -8.50 -13.09
CA PRO A 331 14.52 -8.17 -12.06
C PRO A 331 13.89 -7.58 -10.81
N SER A 332 14.21 -8.14 -9.63
CA SER A 332 13.68 -7.68 -8.33
C SER A 332 14.04 -6.21 -8.06
N ALA A 333 15.14 -5.73 -8.63
CA ALA A 333 15.56 -4.33 -8.56
C ALA A 333 14.52 -3.37 -9.14
N ILE A 334 13.84 -3.76 -10.24
CA ILE A 334 12.75 -2.97 -10.85
C ILE A 334 11.56 -2.87 -9.90
N LEU A 335 11.23 -3.96 -9.20
CA LEU A 335 10.17 -3.95 -8.20
C LEU A 335 10.52 -3.01 -7.04
N GLY A 336 11.74 -3.13 -6.49
CA GLY A 336 12.23 -2.27 -5.42
C GLY A 336 12.19 -0.78 -5.81
N ALA A 337 12.73 -0.44 -6.96
CA ALA A 337 12.74 0.93 -7.50
C ALA A 337 11.30 1.45 -7.77
N THR A 338 10.39 0.60 -8.24
CA THR A 338 8.98 0.97 -8.44
C THR A 338 8.29 1.31 -7.11
N VAL A 339 8.55 0.53 -6.04
CA VAL A 339 8.02 0.82 -4.71
C VAL A 339 8.59 2.14 -4.18
N ILE A 340 9.91 2.34 -4.26
CA ILE A 340 10.56 3.60 -3.86
C ILE A 340 9.91 4.77 -4.60
N GLY A 341 9.77 4.67 -5.92
CA GLY A 341 9.13 5.70 -6.75
C GLY A 341 7.67 5.99 -6.41
N ALA A 342 6.95 4.99 -5.90
CA ALA A 342 5.57 5.15 -5.46
C ALA A 342 5.46 5.87 -4.11
N VAL A 343 6.33 5.52 -3.14
CA VAL A 343 6.20 5.99 -1.76
C VAL A 343 7.00 7.27 -1.45
N ILE A 344 7.97 7.65 -2.26
CA ILE A 344 8.80 8.84 -2.01
C ILE A 344 7.97 10.13 -1.87
N LYS A 345 6.83 10.20 -2.55
CA LYS A 345 5.87 11.33 -2.45
C LYS A 345 5.08 11.35 -1.14
N LEU A 346 5.10 10.26 -0.37
CA LEU A 346 4.47 10.20 0.95
C LEU A 346 5.37 10.81 2.03
N VAL A 347 6.66 11.03 1.75
CA VAL A 347 7.58 11.74 2.62
C VAL A 347 7.28 13.25 2.54
N LYS A 348 6.43 13.73 3.43
CA LYS A 348 5.92 15.12 3.43
C LYS A 348 6.69 15.98 4.45
N ILE A 349 7.98 16.21 4.24
CA ILE A 349 8.80 17.04 5.12
C ILE A 349 8.24 18.47 5.19
N ALA A 350 7.85 19.06 4.04
CA ALA A 350 7.24 20.38 4.00
C ALA A 350 5.93 20.43 4.81
N GLY A 351 5.09 19.39 4.72
CA GLY A 351 3.84 19.32 5.50
C GLY A 351 4.06 19.25 7.01
N VAL A 352 5.12 18.57 7.47
CA VAL A 352 5.52 18.58 8.90
C VAL A 352 5.93 20.01 9.31
N TRP A 353 6.66 20.71 8.44
CA TRP A 353 7.10 22.06 8.68
C TRP A 353 5.95 23.09 8.70
N GLU A 354 4.99 22.96 7.79
CA GLU A 354 3.76 23.77 7.77
C GLU A 354 2.97 23.61 9.08
N ILE A 355 2.74 22.36 9.52
CA ILE A 355 2.05 22.07 10.79
C ILE A 355 2.80 22.69 11.97
N PHE A 356 4.15 22.65 11.96
CA PHE A 356 4.96 23.22 13.01
C PHE A 356 4.82 24.74 13.11
N HIS A 357 4.69 25.44 11.98
CA HIS A 357 4.46 26.89 11.93
C HIS A 357 3.05 27.27 12.39
N GLU A 358 2.04 26.48 12.02
CA GLU A 358 0.65 26.72 12.46
C GLU A 358 0.46 26.47 13.96
N SER A 359 1.11 25.41 14.48
CA SER A 359 1.01 25.02 15.88
C SER A 359 2.22 24.19 16.30
N THR A 360 3.10 24.76 17.12
CA THR A 360 4.28 24.07 17.66
C THR A 360 3.92 22.74 18.32
N SER A 361 2.80 22.67 19.06
CA SER A 361 2.38 21.43 19.72
C SER A 361 1.96 20.35 18.72
N GLN A 362 1.33 20.70 17.60
CA GLN A 362 0.99 19.75 16.54
C GLN A 362 2.22 19.35 15.72
N GLY A 363 3.14 20.28 15.50
CA GLY A 363 4.43 19.97 14.88
C GLY A 363 5.24 18.96 15.69
N LEU A 364 5.27 19.12 17.01
CA LEU A 364 5.92 18.15 17.92
C LEU A 364 5.22 16.77 17.86
N VAL A 365 3.89 16.72 17.77
CA VAL A 365 3.15 15.47 17.58
C VAL A 365 3.54 14.80 16.25
N ALA A 366 3.64 15.57 15.16
CA ALA A 366 4.02 15.04 13.85
C ALA A 366 5.45 14.49 13.85
N ILE A 367 6.42 15.24 14.39
CA ILE A 367 7.82 14.81 14.51
C ILE A 367 7.94 13.59 15.44
N GLY A 368 7.27 13.63 16.59
CA GLY A 368 7.27 12.51 17.55
C GLY A 368 6.68 11.24 16.95
N THR A 369 5.59 11.36 16.20
CA THR A 369 4.98 10.23 15.49
C THR A 369 5.90 9.68 14.39
N PHE A 370 6.54 10.56 13.61
CA PHE A 370 7.52 10.20 12.59
C PHE A 370 8.68 9.42 13.18
N MET A 371 9.32 9.94 14.23
CA MET A 371 10.43 9.27 14.89
C MET A 371 10.03 7.95 15.54
N ALA A 372 8.87 7.92 16.22
CA ALA A 372 8.35 6.71 16.83
C ALA A 372 8.11 5.61 15.77
N THR A 373 7.59 5.97 14.59
CA THR A 373 7.36 5.03 13.49
C THR A 373 8.65 4.41 12.98
N ILE A 374 9.72 5.20 12.84
CA ILE A 374 11.04 4.70 12.41
C ILE A 374 11.65 3.79 13.46
N VAL A 375 11.66 4.23 14.74
CA VAL A 375 12.30 3.50 15.83
C VAL A 375 11.60 2.18 16.14
N THR A 376 10.28 2.12 16.00
CA THR A 376 9.51 0.90 16.25
C THR A 376 9.49 -0.06 15.07
N SER A 377 10.11 0.30 13.92
CA SER A 377 10.20 -0.57 12.74
C SER A 377 10.82 -1.93 13.12
N PRO A 378 10.24 -2.99 12.55
CA PRO A 378 9.18 -3.03 11.56
C PRO A 378 7.75 -3.00 12.12
N ARG A 379 7.56 -3.02 13.44
CA ARG A 379 6.24 -2.91 14.10
C ARG A 379 5.75 -1.46 14.12
N ILE A 380 5.59 -0.87 12.92
CA ILE A 380 5.25 0.54 12.74
C ILE A 380 3.86 0.91 13.31
N GLU A 381 2.99 -0.06 13.54
CA GLU A 381 1.71 0.14 14.22
C GLU A 381 1.88 0.73 15.63
N ARG A 382 2.99 0.44 16.31
CA ARG A 382 3.33 1.03 17.61
C ARG A 382 3.63 2.52 17.50
N GLY A 383 4.26 2.94 16.41
CA GLY A 383 4.55 4.36 16.13
C GLY A 383 3.28 5.21 16.08
N ILE A 384 2.21 4.67 15.49
CA ILE A 384 0.92 5.38 15.44
C ILE A 384 0.26 5.48 16.81
N VAL A 385 0.34 4.43 17.63
CA VAL A 385 -0.19 4.46 19.01
C VAL A 385 0.52 5.52 19.84
N ILE A 386 1.85 5.57 19.73
CA ILE A 386 2.66 6.60 20.38
C ILE A 386 2.25 8.00 19.89
N GLY A 387 2.04 8.15 18.57
CA GLY A 387 1.56 9.40 17.97
C GLY A 387 0.18 9.83 18.49
N LEU A 388 -0.75 8.90 18.66
CA LEU A 388 -2.07 9.18 19.24
C LEU A 388 -1.97 9.60 20.71
N VAL A 389 -1.06 8.99 21.49
CA VAL A 389 -0.78 9.42 22.87
C VAL A 389 -0.24 10.84 22.90
N PHE A 390 0.71 11.18 22.01
CA PHE A 390 1.21 12.55 21.90
C PHE A 390 0.11 13.54 21.52
N ALA A 391 -0.76 13.17 20.56
CA ALA A 391 -1.88 14.00 20.17
C ALA A 391 -2.86 14.23 21.32
N PHE A 392 -3.14 13.19 22.12
CA PHE A 392 -3.99 13.30 23.30
C PHE A 392 -3.38 14.20 24.38
N ILE A 393 -2.09 14.08 24.66
CA ILE A 393 -1.37 14.94 25.62
C ILE A 393 -1.44 16.41 25.15
N ALA A 394 -1.16 16.67 23.87
CA ALA A 394 -1.22 18.02 23.29
C ALA A 394 -2.63 18.61 23.35
N TRP A 395 -3.66 17.79 23.14
CA TRP A 395 -5.06 18.21 23.29
C TRP A 395 -5.41 18.54 24.74
N ALA A 396 -5.02 17.70 25.70
CA ALA A 396 -5.27 17.89 27.13
C ALA A 396 -4.60 19.18 27.66
N GLN A 397 -3.33 19.42 27.27
CA GLN A 397 -2.62 20.65 27.63
C GLN A 397 -3.32 21.91 27.11
N ARG A 398 -3.80 21.92 25.86
CA ARG A 398 -4.55 23.06 25.31
C ARG A 398 -5.83 23.33 26.09
N LYS A 399 -6.55 22.27 26.46
CA LYS A 399 -7.79 22.40 27.23
C LYS A 399 -7.59 22.93 28.64
N ILE A 400 -6.48 22.56 29.28
CA ILE A 400 -6.11 23.09 30.62
C ILE A 400 -5.73 24.56 30.51
N ASN A 401 -4.87 24.93 29.55
CA ASN A 401 -4.44 26.31 29.36
C ASN A 401 -5.61 27.23 28.99
N SER A 402 -6.57 26.77 28.18
CA SER A 402 -7.77 27.57 27.85
C SER A 402 -8.69 27.84 29.05
N LYS A 403 -8.70 26.99 30.09
CA LYS A 403 -9.46 27.21 31.33
C LYS A 403 -8.77 28.16 32.32
N ASN A 404 -7.45 28.28 32.22
CA ASN A 404 -6.69 29.18 33.11
C ASN A 404 -6.70 30.65 32.63
N PHE A 405 -7.24 30.91 31.44
CA PHE A 405 -7.41 32.26 30.85
C PHE A 405 -8.87 32.74 30.83
N GLN A 406 -9.82 32.02 31.39
CA GLN A 406 -11.19 32.42 31.70
C GLN A 406 -11.36 32.61 33.20
#